data_d9d6f110e90d46cd36758b729cc97fae
#
_entry.id   d9d6f110e90d46cd36758b729cc97fae
#
_cell.length_a   1.000
_cell.length_b   1.000
_cell.length_c   1.000
_cell.angle_alpha   90.00
_cell.angle_beta   90.00
_cell.angle_gamma   90.00
#
_symmetry.space_group_name_H-M   'P 1'
#
loop_
_entity.id
_entity.type
_entity.pdbx_description
1 polymer ?
#
loop_
_entity_poly.entity_id
_entity_poly.type
_entity_poly.pdbx_seq_one_letter_code
_entity_poly.pdbx_strand_id
1 'polypeptide(L)'
;MQCKTKGKKRQAKEKEQRRQEKIEKRKRQSRGSGHGPRPTRNQKEVAKRLLAGEVNMVGGTGWSFVEPFLAFLGEIGFYEVIQIDGERFVRKMMAVSLLILTYEVKVLLGLAGMNCVGKTLFRDIALLKLIGYSTRQLQEGLCQRGYGDKQKPMHKNVLADAVEKLTAQELECILNTSIQRLVIKGVFAESQGHFALDGSDLETTARYRDVGMKKVTEQHWSRKEKKVVEIEKIVYGFKLLALYDVHLRLVVAVKVVQIQEHDSLFTRSLLQQGNTNLGKGVIQVLLIDRGFLDGLTLWQIKHADKIDFIVPVKSNMHVTVDARAFLGQKPDDQFLFAAERAGEGVQQTGHVKLIGIQNLTSYDQYGDEAHQQHSNQSDFEGNPINAIVVTEFDTKVYSLEKAKVFLTSLPVDEPLTVIDLYDLRSLIENTLFRELKQGWFLGTFPKKSADAVRGHVYLTILVFNLTNAFRTHTGQDLAKRGIRRQRRSWHCAHQIIIFAGEFYAVFDIETVFILLGRPPNICWRVDPDQVYRQFASVGLLNPYGAI
;
A
#
# COMPACT_ATOMS: atom_id res chain seq x y z
N MET A 1 9.02 -60.64 34.18
CA MET A 1 8.93 -59.64 33.12
C MET A 1 7.73 -58.66 33.21
N GLN A 2 6.71 -58.91 34.02
CA GLN A 2 5.51 -58.05 34.11
C GLN A 2 5.65 -56.75 34.92
N CYS A 3 6.67 -56.60 35.74
CA CYS A 3 6.81 -55.41 36.62
C CYS A 3 7.40 -54.19 35.90
N LYS A 4 8.24 -54.38 34.85
CA LYS A 4 8.88 -53.28 34.09
C LYS A 4 7.94 -52.57 33.11
N THR A 5 6.85 -53.26 32.68
CA THR A 5 5.84 -52.70 31.76
C THR A 5 4.83 -51.79 32.46
N LYS A 6 4.49 -52.05 33.73
CA LYS A 6 3.59 -51.19 34.52
C LYS A 6 4.21 -49.83 34.83
N GLY A 7 5.52 -49.78 35.10
CA GLY A 7 6.25 -48.52 35.36
C GLY A 7 6.30 -47.60 34.12
N LYS A 8 6.57 -48.18 32.94
CA LYS A 8 6.58 -47.40 31.67
C LYS A 8 5.20 -46.83 31.30
N LYS A 9 4.12 -47.60 31.54
CA LYS A 9 2.76 -47.09 31.30
C LYS A 9 2.36 -45.96 32.25
N ARG A 10 2.83 -46.03 33.52
CA ARG A 10 2.56 -44.97 34.50
C ARG A 10 3.32 -43.69 34.17
N GLN A 11 4.59 -43.79 33.78
CA GLN A 11 5.39 -42.64 33.34
C GLN A 11 4.87 -41.99 32.06
N ALA A 12 4.34 -42.76 31.10
CA ALA A 12 3.73 -42.25 29.90
C ALA A 12 2.40 -41.51 30.22
N LYS A 13 1.59 -42.03 31.15
CA LYS A 13 0.37 -41.33 31.60
C LYS A 13 0.64 -40.05 32.34
N GLU A 14 1.64 -39.99 33.21
CA GLU A 14 2.05 -38.79 33.91
C GLU A 14 2.65 -37.73 32.94
N LYS A 15 3.36 -38.17 31.92
CA LYS A 15 3.91 -37.27 30.89
C LYS A 15 2.80 -36.65 30.01
N GLU A 16 1.79 -37.43 29.69
CA GLU A 16 0.61 -36.97 28.94
C GLU A 16 -0.24 -36.03 29.79
N GLN A 17 -0.45 -36.33 31.06
CA GLN A 17 -1.18 -35.50 32.01
C GLN A 17 -0.49 -34.13 32.19
N ARG A 18 0.83 -34.10 32.36
CA ARG A 18 1.61 -32.86 32.40
C ARG A 18 1.58 -32.08 31.09
N ARG A 19 1.45 -32.77 29.95
CA ARG A 19 1.30 -32.16 28.64
C ARG A 19 -0.07 -31.51 28.51
N GLN A 20 -1.13 -32.16 28.96
CA GLN A 20 -2.50 -31.62 28.96
C GLN A 20 -2.66 -30.46 29.93
N GLU A 21 -2.11 -30.54 31.13
CA GLU A 21 -2.06 -29.43 32.09
C GLU A 21 -1.32 -28.19 31.52
N LYS A 22 -0.21 -28.43 30.81
CA LYS A 22 0.50 -27.33 30.10
C LYS A 22 -0.35 -26.74 28.98
N ILE A 23 -1.09 -27.55 28.26
CA ILE A 23 -2.01 -27.11 27.19
C ILE A 23 -3.17 -26.32 27.79
N GLU A 24 -3.78 -26.79 28.88
CA GLU A 24 -4.86 -26.07 29.56
C GLU A 24 -4.38 -24.77 30.19
N LYS A 25 -3.21 -24.77 30.84
CA LYS A 25 -2.60 -23.55 31.37
C LYS A 25 -2.32 -22.54 30.26
N ARG A 26 -1.90 -23.00 29.07
CA ARG A 26 -1.75 -22.18 27.88
C ARG A 26 -3.09 -21.67 27.34
N LYS A 27 -4.14 -22.49 27.32
CA LYS A 27 -5.50 -22.09 26.95
C LYS A 27 -6.07 -21.05 27.91
N ARG A 28 -5.88 -21.20 29.23
CA ARG A 28 -6.28 -20.19 30.24
C ARG A 28 -5.51 -18.89 30.10
N GLN A 29 -4.21 -18.94 29.78
CA GLN A 29 -3.40 -17.76 29.51
C GLN A 29 -3.78 -17.08 28.18
N SER A 30 -4.21 -17.83 27.15
CA SER A 30 -4.65 -17.28 25.88
C SER A 30 -6.04 -16.62 25.93
N ARG A 31 -6.94 -17.08 26.81
CA ARG A 31 -8.24 -16.42 27.05
C ARG A 31 -8.12 -15.02 27.67
N GLY A 32 -6.98 -14.71 28.30
CA GLY A 32 -6.68 -13.36 28.81
C GLY A 32 -5.88 -12.47 27.84
N SER A 33 -5.57 -12.97 26.62
CA SER A 33 -4.76 -12.25 25.60
C SER A 33 -5.61 -11.61 24.49
N GLY A 34 -6.94 -11.59 24.65
CA GLY A 34 -7.79 -10.72 23.86
C GLY A 34 -7.30 -9.27 23.99
N HIS A 35 -7.51 -8.44 22.98
CA HIS A 35 -7.36 -7.00 23.11
C HIS A 35 -8.02 -6.59 24.43
N GLY A 36 -7.25 -6.07 25.38
CA GLY A 36 -7.85 -5.26 26.41
C GLY A 36 -8.65 -4.15 25.70
N PRO A 37 -9.77 -3.68 26.26
CA PRO A 37 -10.49 -2.57 25.67
C PRO A 37 -9.48 -1.48 25.38
N ARG A 38 -9.48 -0.95 24.16
CA ARG A 38 -8.58 0.15 23.81
C ARG A 38 -8.94 1.31 24.71
N PRO A 39 -7.94 2.02 25.23
CA PRO A 39 -8.22 3.18 26.04
C PRO A 39 -8.99 4.22 25.21
N THR A 40 -9.99 4.85 25.80
CA THR A 40 -10.82 5.87 25.18
C THR A 40 -10.23 7.25 25.44
N ARG A 41 -10.20 8.12 24.43
CA ARG A 41 -9.71 9.49 24.62
C ARG A 41 -10.68 10.29 25.47
N ASN A 42 -10.22 10.76 26.62
CA ASN A 42 -10.98 11.63 27.51
C ASN A 42 -10.05 12.56 28.31
N GLN A 43 -9.77 13.73 27.73
CA GLN A 43 -8.81 14.68 28.30
C GLN A 43 -9.23 15.20 29.67
N LYS A 44 -10.54 15.45 29.89
CA LYS A 44 -11.06 15.99 31.17
C LYS A 44 -10.91 14.96 32.29
N GLU A 45 -11.30 13.72 32.04
CA GLU A 45 -11.22 12.68 33.06
C GLU A 45 -9.77 12.34 33.40
N VAL A 46 -8.90 12.29 32.37
CA VAL A 46 -7.46 12.05 32.60
C VAL A 46 -6.82 13.20 33.38
N ALA A 47 -7.14 14.45 33.07
CA ALA A 47 -6.64 15.60 33.83
C ALA A 47 -7.07 15.53 35.28
N LYS A 48 -8.33 15.20 35.56
CA LYS A 48 -8.86 15.00 36.93
C LYS A 48 -8.09 13.91 37.67
N ARG A 49 -7.90 12.74 37.05
CA ARG A 49 -7.15 11.62 37.65
C ARG A 49 -5.67 11.92 37.81
N LEU A 50 -5.08 12.70 36.90
CA LEU A 50 -3.70 13.17 37.03
C LEU A 50 -3.52 14.02 38.29
N LEU A 51 -4.43 14.97 38.54
CA LEU A 51 -4.40 15.80 39.75
C LEU A 51 -4.63 14.99 41.04
N ALA A 52 -5.39 13.90 40.95
CA ALA A 52 -5.62 12.98 42.08
C ALA A 52 -4.45 11.96 42.25
N GLY A 53 -3.45 11.93 41.36
CA GLY A 53 -2.39 10.94 41.40
C GLY A 53 -2.81 9.55 40.90
N GLU A 54 -3.98 9.41 40.28
CA GLU A 54 -4.57 8.14 39.84
C GLU A 54 -4.25 7.82 38.37
N VAL A 55 -2.98 7.84 38.00
CA VAL A 55 -2.53 7.52 36.63
C VAL A 55 -1.83 6.18 36.58
N ASN A 56 -2.07 5.45 35.48
CA ASN A 56 -1.48 4.13 35.29
C ASN A 56 -0.14 4.20 34.55
N MET A 57 0.00 5.16 33.64
CA MET A 57 1.20 5.31 32.83
C MET A 57 1.28 6.71 32.23
N VAL A 58 2.48 7.24 32.18
CA VAL A 58 2.84 8.44 31.44
C VAL A 58 3.95 8.08 30.47
N GLY A 59 3.83 8.48 29.22
CA GLY A 59 4.83 8.22 28.21
C GLY A 59 4.94 9.35 27.21
N GLY A 60 6.16 9.63 26.75
CA GLY A 60 6.41 10.53 25.65
C GLY A 60 6.43 9.78 24.32
N THR A 61 5.93 10.41 23.26
CA THR A 61 6.12 9.94 21.89
C THR A 61 6.58 11.07 20.98
N GLY A 62 7.49 10.77 20.07
CA GLY A 62 7.88 11.67 19.00
C GLY A 62 7.00 11.56 17.75
N TRP A 63 5.93 10.75 17.79
CA TRP A 63 5.06 10.44 16.67
C TRP A 63 3.63 10.97 16.89
N SER A 64 3.52 12.27 17.05
CA SER A 64 2.26 12.95 17.43
C SER A 64 1.08 12.67 16.51
N PHE A 65 1.34 12.36 15.25
CA PHE A 65 0.29 12.09 14.27
C PHE A 65 -0.34 10.69 14.38
N VAL A 66 0.30 9.76 15.08
CA VAL A 66 -0.20 8.37 15.14
C VAL A 66 -1.51 8.29 15.92
N GLU A 67 -1.63 9.08 17.00
CA GLU A 67 -2.87 9.10 17.78
C GLU A 67 -4.08 9.55 16.94
N PRO A 68 -4.09 10.71 16.25
CA PRO A 68 -5.21 11.11 15.42
C PRO A 68 -5.43 10.16 14.23
N PHE A 69 -4.37 9.55 13.69
CA PHE A 69 -4.52 8.51 12.67
C PHE A 69 -5.25 7.28 13.22
N LEU A 70 -4.88 6.79 14.41
CA LEU A 70 -5.57 5.66 15.05
C LEU A 70 -7.03 6.00 15.40
N ALA A 71 -7.33 7.24 15.76
CA ALA A 71 -8.70 7.73 15.97
C ALA A 71 -9.50 7.65 14.65
N PHE A 72 -8.94 8.15 13.55
CA PHE A 72 -9.54 8.04 12.22
C PHE A 72 -9.79 6.59 11.81
N LEU A 73 -8.87 5.67 12.09
CA LEU A 73 -9.09 4.24 11.86
C LEU A 73 -10.29 3.70 12.63
N GLY A 74 -10.51 4.17 13.85
CA GLY A 74 -11.70 3.85 14.65
C GLY A 74 -12.98 4.39 14.02
N GLU A 75 -12.97 5.63 13.53
CA GLU A 75 -14.12 6.27 12.90
C GLU A 75 -14.59 5.57 11.63
N ILE A 76 -13.69 5.00 10.85
CA ILE A 76 -14.03 4.22 9.65
C ILE A 76 -14.33 2.75 9.95
N GLY A 77 -14.28 2.32 11.21
CA GLY A 77 -14.52 0.93 11.62
C GLY A 77 -13.42 -0.04 11.15
N PHE A 78 -12.18 0.43 11.01
CA PHE A 78 -11.07 -0.39 10.52
C PHE A 78 -10.69 -1.52 11.46
N TYR A 79 -10.90 -1.35 12.75
CA TYR A 79 -10.52 -2.34 13.75
C TYR A 79 -11.33 -3.64 13.66
N GLU A 80 -12.56 -3.58 13.17
CA GLU A 80 -13.39 -4.74 12.88
C GLU A 80 -12.89 -5.48 11.63
N VAL A 81 -12.36 -4.74 10.65
CA VAL A 81 -11.84 -5.30 9.40
C VAL A 81 -10.66 -6.24 9.63
N ILE A 82 -9.77 -5.91 10.56
CA ILE A 82 -8.57 -6.70 10.85
C ILE A 82 -8.78 -7.82 11.88
N GLN A 83 -10.03 -8.11 12.28
CA GLN A 83 -10.34 -9.26 13.14
C GLN A 83 -10.28 -10.56 12.32
N ILE A 84 -9.18 -11.27 12.45
CA ILE A 84 -8.96 -12.56 11.79
C ILE A 84 -8.92 -13.67 12.82
N ASP A 85 -9.45 -14.85 12.45
CA ASP A 85 -9.32 -16.03 13.31
C ASP A 85 -7.85 -16.41 13.49
N GLY A 86 -7.44 -16.41 14.76
CA GLY A 86 -6.06 -16.69 15.16
C GLY A 86 -5.72 -18.17 15.30
N GLU A 87 -6.63 -19.12 14.95
CA GLU A 87 -6.41 -20.56 15.21
C GLU A 87 -5.18 -21.13 14.53
N ARG A 88 -4.81 -20.61 13.36
CA ARG A 88 -3.63 -21.02 12.58
C ARG A 88 -2.31 -20.52 13.18
N PHE A 89 -2.35 -19.50 14.00
CA PHE A 89 -1.15 -18.93 14.57
C PHE A 89 -0.70 -19.75 15.78
N VAL A 90 0.44 -20.43 15.66
CA VAL A 90 0.99 -21.39 16.64
C VAL A 90 1.16 -20.77 18.04
N ARG A 91 1.24 -19.44 18.14
CA ARG A 91 1.38 -18.71 19.40
C ARG A 91 0.21 -17.78 19.62
N LYS A 92 -0.82 -18.29 20.27
CA LYS A 92 -2.03 -17.56 20.64
C LYS A 92 -1.81 -16.51 21.77
N MET A 93 -0.60 -16.02 21.96
CA MET A 93 -0.28 -15.05 23.02
C MET A 93 -0.62 -13.61 22.65
N MET A 94 -0.85 -13.35 21.36
CA MET A 94 -1.27 -12.05 20.83
C MET A 94 -2.37 -12.24 19.80
N ALA A 95 -3.32 -11.32 19.78
CA ALA A 95 -4.34 -11.26 18.74
C ALA A 95 -3.66 -10.94 17.38
N VAL A 96 -4.12 -11.60 16.32
CA VAL A 96 -3.58 -11.37 14.97
C VAL A 96 -3.77 -9.92 14.54
N SER A 97 -4.93 -9.34 14.85
CA SER A 97 -5.25 -7.94 14.61
C SER A 97 -4.23 -6.96 15.26
N LEU A 98 -3.75 -7.28 16.46
CA LEU A 98 -2.69 -6.48 17.11
C LEU A 98 -1.35 -6.58 16.35
N LEU A 99 -1.03 -7.77 15.82
CA LEU A 99 0.18 -7.97 15.00
C LEU A 99 0.07 -7.22 13.68
N ILE A 100 -1.10 -7.28 13.01
CA ILE A 100 -1.37 -6.53 11.78
C ILE A 100 -1.22 -5.04 12.04
N LEU A 101 -1.91 -4.49 13.03
CA LEU A 101 -1.85 -3.07 13.36
C LEU A 101 -0.43 -2.61 13.73
N THR A 102 0.32 -3.44 14.46
CA THR A 102 1.74 -3.15 14.77
C THR A 102 2.59 -3.10 13.51
N TYR A 103 2.33 -4.00 12.55
CA TYR A 103 3.03 -3.99 11.27
C TYR A 103 2.65 -2.77 10.43
N GLU A 104 1.39 -2.39 10.42
CA GLU A 104 0.91 -1.19 9.74
C GLU A 104 1.54 0.07 10.32
N VAL A 105 1.61 0.19 11.64
CA VAL A 105 2.31 1.30 12.30
C VAL A 105 3.80 1.28 11.95
N LYS A 106 4.47 0.11 11.89
CA LYS A 106 5.85 -0.01 11.39
C LYS A 106 5.99 0.59 9.97
N VAL A 107 5.05 0.29 9.08
CA VAL A 107 5.03 0.82 7.70
C VAL A 107 4.75 2.33 7.71
N LEU A 108 3.76 2.76 8.47
CA LEU A 108 3.37 4.16 8.65
C LEU A 108 4.54 5.04 9.13
N LEU A 109 5.32 4.55 10.10
CA LEU A 109 6.51 5.24 10.61
C LEU A 109 7.69 5.24 9.61
N GLY A 110 7.59 4.50 8.51
CA GLY A 110 8.67 4.38 7.53
C GLY A 110 9.86 3.59 8.02
N LEU A 111 9.63 2.60 8.88
CA LEU A 111 10.69 1.71 9.34
C LEU A 111 11.01 0.67 8.27
N ALA A 112 12.08 0.87 7.53
CA ALA A 112 12.41 0.08 6.35
C ALA A 112 12.52 -1.43 6.64
N GLY A 113 13.37 -1.82 7.58
CA GLY A 113 13.61 -3.23 7.89
C GLY A 113 13.08 -3.66 9.25
N MET A 114 12.93 -4.97 9.43
CA MET A 114 12.51 -5.55 10.72
C MET A 114 13.47 -5.22 11.87
N ASN A 115 14.75 -4.96 11.57
CA ASN A 115 15.72 -4.56 12.58
C ASN A 115 15.43 -3.19 13.21
N CYS A 116 14.77 -2.29 12.46
CA CYS A 116 14.40 -0.96 12.95
C CYS A 116 13.25 -1.03 13.96
N VAL A 117 12.40 -2.07 13.89
CA VAL A 117 11.22 -2.21 14.78
C VAL A 117 11.64 -2.26 16.25
N GLY A 118 12.63 -3.09 16.59
CA GLY A 118 13.10 -3.23 17.98
C GLY A 118 13.82 -1.99 18.51
N LYS A 119 14.42 -1.19 17.62
CA LYS A 119 15.17 0.01 18.01
C LYS A 119 14.31 1.26 18.13
N THR A 120 13.16 1.30 17.45
CA THR A 120 12.29 2.48 17.36
C THR A 120 10.92 2.19 17.93
N LEU A 121 10.08 1.39 17.23
CA LEU A 121 8.69 1.16 17.62
C LEU A 121 8.57 0.47 19.00
N PHE A 122 9.36 -0.54 19.26
CA PHE A 122 9.27 -1.30 20.53
C PHE A 122 9.85 -0.55 21.75
N ARG A 123 10.49 0.59 21.53
CA ARG A 123 10.93 1.48 22.61
C ARG A 123 9.89 2.54 22.96
N ASP A 124 8.97 2.84 22.06
CA ASP A 124 7.89 3.78 22.29
C ASP A 124 6.71 3.08 22.99
N ILE A 125 6.78 3.02 24.32
CA ILE A 125 5.79 2.30 25.15
C ILE A 125 4.43 3.00 25.07
N ALA A 126 4.39 4.34 24.99
CA ALA A 126 3.15 5.10 24.87
C ALA A 126 2.43 4.75 23.56
N LEU A 127 3.16 4.69 22.46
CA LEU A 127 2.63 4.31 21.18
C LEU A 127 2.13 2.85 21.17
N LEU A 128 2.90 1.92 21.73
CA LEU A 128 2.47 0.53 21.84
C LEU A 128 1.19 0.38 22.67
N LYS A 129 1.04 1.17 23.74
CA LYS A 129 -0.17 1.17 24.55
C LYS A 129 -1.38 1.69 23.77
N LEU A 130 -1.21 2.73 22.93
CA LEU A 130 -2.24 3.23 22.01
C LEU A 130 -2.65 2.19 20.98
N ILE A 131 -1.69 1.43 20.43
CA ILE A 131 -1.95 0.34 19.48
C ILE A 131 -2.82 -0.76 20.12
N GLY A 132 -2.79 -0.91 21.46
CA GLY A 132 -3.61 -1.87 22.19
C GLY A 132 -2.83 -2.94 22.96
N TYR A 133 -1.51 -2.77 23.16
CA TYR A 133 -0.75 -3.65 24.03
C TYR A 133 -1.19 -3.51 25.48
N SER A 134 -1.38 -4.64 26.17
CA SER A 134 -1.65 -4.64 27.60
C SER A 134 -0.40 -4.27 28.41
N THR A 135 -0.61 -3.69 29.57
CA THR A 135 0.47 -3.40 30.53
C THR A 135 1.37 -4.60 30.77
N ARG A 136 0.76 -5.78 30.93
CA ARG A 136 1.50 -7.03 31.14
C ARG A 136 2.40 -7.40 29.94
N GLN A 137 1.91 -7.24 28.71
CA GLN A 137 2.70 -7.52 27.49
C GLN A 137 3.92 -6.61 27.40
N LEU A 138 3.77 -5.36 27.83
CA LEU A 138 4.83 -4.37 27.80
C LEU A 138 5.85 -4.59 28.94
N GLN A 139 5.40 -4.96 30.14
CA GLN A 139 6.27 -5.18 31.31
C GLN A 139 7.03 -6.49 31.27
N GLU A 140 6.32 -7.61 31.04
CA GLU A 140 6.91 -8.95 31.10
C GLU A 140 7.55 -9.36 29.77
N GLY A 141 7.04 -8.81 28.65
CA GLY A 141 7.39 -9.25 27.30
C GLY A 141 6.87 -10.65 26.99
N LEU A 142 6.82 -11.00 25.72
CA LEU A 142 6.31 -12.29 25.22
C LEU A 142 7.43 -13.22 24.73
N CYS A 143 8.69 -12.81 24.86
CA CYS A 143 9.82 -13.60 24.43
C CYS A 143 10.19 -14.66 25.48
N GLN A 144 10.00 -15.94 25.14
CA GLN A 144 10.29 -17.08 26.03
C GLN A 144 11.72 -17.63 25.88
N ARG A 145 12.47 -17.18 24.88
CA ARG A 145 13.85 -17.65 24.66
C ARG A 145 14.82 -16.80 25.45
N GLY A 146 15.68 -17.47 26.25
CA GLY A 146 16.62 -16.84 27.15
C GLY A 146 17.86 -16.22 26.51
N TYR A 147 17.68 -15.51 25.41
CA TYR A 147 18.73 -14.68 24.82
C TYR A 147 18.73 -13.33 25.52
N GLY A 148 19.70 -13.08 26.37
CA GLY A 148 20.01 -11.78 26.91
C GLY A 148 18.80 -10.98 27.42
N ASP A 149 18.75 -9.73 27.18
CA ASP A 149 17.62 -8.87 27.53
C ASP A 149 16.33 -9.36 26.89
N LYS A 150 15.32 -9.69 27.70
CA LYS A 150 13.99 -10.09 27.23
C LYS A 150 13.47 -9.02 26.29
N GLN A 151 13.47 -9.30 24.98
CA GLN A 151 12.98 -8.32 23.99
C GLN A 151 11.51 -8.06 24.24
N LYS A 152 11.17 -6.83 24.56
CA LYS A 152 9.82 -6.37 24.86
C LYS A 152 9.30 -5.52 23.69
N PRO A 153 8.01 -5.63 23.34
CA PRO A 153 7.04 -6.60 23.88
C PRO A 153 7.27 -8.01 23.32
N MET A 154 7.97 -8.19 22.20
CA MET A 154 8.23 -9.45 21.53
C MET A 154 9.46 -9.39 20.63
N HIS A 155 9.92 -10.55 20.14
CA HIS A 155 10.95 -10.56 19.10
C HIS A 155 10.37 -10.07 17.75
N LYS A 156 11.10 -9.22 17.03
CA LYS A 156 10.70 -8.64 15.73
C LYS A 156 10.25 -9.69 14.69
N ASN A 157 10.84 -10.89 14.70
CA ASN A 157 10.47 -11.95 13.76
C ASN A 157 9.02 -12.42 13.94
N VAL A 158 8.40 -12.20 15.10
CA VAL A 158 6.98 -12.55 15.30
C VAL A 158 6.08 -11.77 14.34
N LEU A 159 6.39 -10.48 14.06
CA LEU A 159 5.68 -9.70 13.05
C LEU A 159 5.92 -10.23 11.65
N ALA A 160 7.17 -10.58 11.31
CA ALA A 160 7.48 -11.15 10.02
C ALA A 160 6.79 -12.50 9.79
N ASP A 161 6.74 -13.35 10.85
CA ASP A 161 6.03 -14.63 10.83
C ASP A 161 4.51 -14.43 10.68
N ALA A 162 3.95 -13.41 11.30
CA ALA A 162 2.53 -13.09 11.17
C ALA A 162 2.17 -12.68 9.75
N VAL A 163 2.93 -11.76 9.15
CA VAL A 163 2.73 -11.29 7.78
C VAL A 163 2.80 -12.44 6.76
N GLU A 164 3.79 -13.35 6.92
CA GLU A 164 3.94 -14.53 6.04
C GLU A 164 2.76 -15.51 6.14
N LYS A 165 2.06 -15.53 7.27
CA LYS A 165 0.94 -16.47 7.51
C LYS A 165 -0.41 -15.95 7.05
N LEU A 166 -0.52 -14.67 6.73
CA LEU A 166 -1.74 -14.13 6.14
C LEU A 166 -1.94 -14.72 4.74
N THR A 167 -3.11 -15.29 4.50
CA THR A 167 -3.45 -15.82 3.18
C THR A 167 -3.78 -14.70 2.20
N ALA A 168 -3.68 -15.01 0.90
CA ALA A 168 -4.07 -14.07 -0.15
C ALA A 168 -5.52 -13.60 0.03
N GLN A 169 -6.43 -14.52 0.35
CA GLN A 169 -7.84 -14.23 0.56
C GLN A 169 -8.09 -13.28 1.75
N GLU A 170 -7.38 -13.48 2.86
CA GLU A 170 -7.48 -12.56 4.01
C GLU A 170 -6.95 -11.18 3.70
N LEU A 171 -5.82 -11.10 3.01
CA LEU A 171 -5.23 -9.84 2.59
C LEU A 171 -6.14 -9.08 1.62
N GLU A 172 -6.73 -9.77 0.64
CA GLU A 172 -7.72 -9.19 -0.27
C GLU A 172 -8.98 -8.75 0.49
N CYS A 173 -9.49 -9.55 1.41
CA CYS A 173 -10.64 -9.22 2.23
C CYS A 173 -10.40 -7.96 3.07
N ILE A 174 -9.25 -7.87 3.77
CA ILE A 174 -8.87 -6.69 4.55
C ILE A 174 -8.81 -5.44 3.66
N LEU A 175 -8.12 -5.52 2.52
CA LEU A 175 -8.00 -4.39 1.60
C LEU A 175 -9.36 -3.96 1.05
N ASN A 176 -10.13 -4.90 0.52
CA ASN A 176 -11.43 -4.62 -0.10
C ASN A 176 -12.42 -4.02 0.91
N THR A 177 -12.54 -4.63 2.09
CA THR A 177 -13.43 -4.12 3.14
C THR A 177 -12.98 -2.73 3.61
N SER A 178 -11.66 -2.47 3.71
CA SER A 178 -11.15 -1.14 4.06
C SER A 178 -11.51 -0.09 3.02
N ILE A 179 -11.41 -0.41 1.73
CA ILE A 179 -11.83 0.50 0.65
C ILE A 179 -13.33 0.76 0.73
N GLN A 180 -14.15 -0.27 0.94
CA GLN A 180 -15.60 -0.11 1.11
C GLN A 180 -15.95 0.77 2.31
N ARG A 181 -15.21 0.68 3.42
CA ARG A 181 -15.35 1.60 4.57
C ARG A 181 -15.02 3.04 4.21
N LEU A 182 -13.99 3.27 3.38
CA LEU A 182 -13.66 4.60 2.86
C LEU A 182 -14.75 5.13 1.93
N VAL A 183 -15.36 4.27 1.11
CA VAL A 183 -16.53 4.63 0.27
C VAL A 183 -17.70 5.05 1.14
N ILE A 184 -18.06 4.28 2.16
CA ILE A 184 -19.13 4.60 3.12
C ILE A 184 -18.85 5.94 3.84
N LYS A 185 -17.59 6.23 4.15
CA LYS A 185 -17.16 7.51 4.76
C LYS A 185 -17.22 8.69 3.79
N GLY A 186 -17.51 8.46 2.50
CA GLY A 186 -17.60 9.49 1.48
C GLY A 186 -16.26 9.93 0.87
N VAL A 187 -15.17 9.21 1.11
CA VAL A 187 -13.83 9.56 0.58
C VAL A 187 -13.80 9.56 -0.95
N PHE A 188 -14.61 8.72 -1.58
CA PHE A 188 -14.70 8.63 -3.04
C PHE A 188 -15.75 9.55 -3.68
N ALA A 189 -16.42 10.41 -2.91
CA ALA A 189 -17.43 11.33 -3.44
C ALA A 189 -16.85 12.35 -4.44
N GLU A 190 -15.57 12.67 -4.34
CA GLU A 190 -14.85 13.58 -5.22
C GLU A 190 -14.08 12.88 -6.35
N SER A 191 -14.28 11.56 -6.54
CA SER A 191 -13.68 10.83 -7.65
C SER A 191 -14.21 11.37 -8.99
N GLN A 192 -13.31 11.62 -9.94
CA GLN A 192 -13.67 12.04 -11.29
C GLN A 192 -13.88 10.85 -12.25
N GLY A 193 -13.86 9.63 -11.73
CA GLY A 193 -14.07 8.43 -12.51
C GLY A 193 -12.90 8.00 -13.41
N HIS A 194 -11.74 8.63 -13.29
CA HIS A 194 -10.54 8.32 -14.08
C HIS A 194 -9.57 7.43 -13.28
N PHE A 195 -9.33 6.25 -13.82
CA PHE A 195 -8.49 5.24 -13.17
C PHE A 195 -7.35 4.78 -14.07
N ALA A 196 -6.15 4.67 -13.51
CA ALA A 196 -4.99 4.10 -14.19
C ALA A 196 -4.80 2.64 -13.80
N LEU A 197 -4.53 1.79 -14.78
CA LEU A 197 -4.16 0.39 -14.60
C LEU A 197 -2.73 0.18 -15.08
N ASP A 198 -1.85 -0.27 -14.18
CA ASP A 198 -0.46 -0.48 -14.51
C ASP A 198 0.21 -1.49 -13.57
N GLY A 199 1.40 -1.97 -13.96
CA GLY A 199 2.20 -2.93 -13.22
C GLY A 199 3.57 -2.40 -12.84
N SER A 200 4.10 -2.86 -11.71
CA SER A 200 5.45 -2.53 -11.27
C SER A 200 6.21 -3.75 -10.79
N ASP A 201 7.39 -3.99 -11.37
CA ASP A 201 8.26 -5.08 -10.97
C ASP A 201 8.81 -4.86 -9.55
N LEU A 202 8.79 -5.95 -8.78
CA LEU A 202 9.36 -6.07 -7.45
C LEU A 202 10.52 -7.06 -7.51
N GLU A 203 11.68 -6.56 -7.94
CA GLU A 203 12.87 -7.39 -8.12
C GLU A 203 13.38 -7.94 -6.79
N THR A 204 13.81 -9.18 -6.83
CA THR A 204 14.35 -9.93 -5.68
C THR A 204 15.57 -10.77 -6.13
N THR A 205 15.85 -11.83 -5.40
CA THR A 205 16.90 -12.79 -5.75
C THR A 205 16.34 -14.21 -5.85
N ALA A 206 17.04 -15.10 -6.52
CA ALA A 206 16.69 -16.54 -6.62
C ALA A 206 16.51 -17.25 -5.26
N ARG A 207 16.91 -16.60 -4.14
CA ARG A 207 16.79 -17.17 -2.79
C ARG A 207 15.40 -17.07 -2.18
N TYR A 208 14.46 -16.43 -2.87
CA TYR A 208 13.08 -16.35 -2.39
C TYR A 208 12.33 -17.62 -2.76
N ARG A 209 11.53 -18.17 -1.83
CA ARG A 209 10.65 -19.29 -2.13
C ARG A 209 9.52 -18.85 -3.07
N ASP A 210 9.19 -19.69 -4.02
CA ASP A 210 8.11 -19.48 -5.00
C ASP A 210 8.25 -18.16 -5.77
N VAL A 211 9.49 -17.75 -6.04
CA VAL A 211 9.82 -16.57 -6.83
C VAL A 211 9.68 -16.86 -8.33
N GLY A 212 9.08 -15.92 -9.05
CA GLY A 212 9.07 -15.93 -10.51
C GLY A 212 10.39 -15.46 -11.10
N MET A 213 10.61 -15.76 -12.40
CA MET A 213 11.78 -15.29 -13.14
C MET A 213 11.41 -14.92 -14.58
N LYS A 214 12.06 -13.89 -15.11
CA LYS A 214 11.99 -13.53 -16.53
C LYS A 214 13.37 -13.24 -17.09
N LYS A 215 13.55 -13.50 -18.40
CA LYS A 215 14.73 -13.05 -19.13
C LYS A 215 14.47 -11.62 -19.62
N VAL A 216 15.45 -10.76 -19.45
CA VAL A 216 15.41 -9.37 -19.90
C VAL A 216 16.68 -9.11 -20.71
N THR A 217 16.54 -8.52 -21.88
CA THR A 217 17.67 -8.06 -22.68
C THR A 217 17.93 -6.60 -22.32
N GLU A 218 19.07 -6.31 -21.72
CA GLU A 218 19.51 -4.95 -21.39
C GLU A 218 20.56 -4.49 -22.40
N GLN A 219 20.42 -3.27 -22.91
CA GLN A 219 21.43 -2.64 -23.73
C GLN A 219 22.48 -1.99 -22.82
N HIS A 220 23.71 -2.45 -22.91
CA HIS A 220 24.82 -1.98 -22.11
C HIS A 220 25.94 -1.43 -23.01
N TRP A 221 26.46 -0.24 -22.68
CA TRP A 221 27.64 0.30 -23.38
C TRP A 221 28.89 -0.48 -22.98
N SER A 222 29.43 -1.29 -23.90
CA SER A 222 30.69 -2.00 -23.70
C SER A 222 31.87 -1.07 -23.92
N ARG A 223 32.62 -0.77 -22.84
CA ARG A 223 33.87 0.02 -22.92
C ARG A 223 34.95 -0.70 -23.76
N LYS A 224 34.93 -2.01 -23.80
CA LYS A 224 35.88 -2.84 -24.58
C LYS A 224 35.61 -2.74 -26.07
N GLU A 225 34.34 -2.87 -26.47
CA GLU A 225 33.91 -2.92 -27.86
C GLU A 225 33.52 -1.55 -28.43
N LYS A 226 33.46 -0.51 -27.57
CA LYS A 226 33.02 0.85 -27.93
C LYS A 226 31.66 0.89 -28.67
N LYS A 227 30.78 -0.05 -28.34
CA LYS A 227 29.42 -0.16 -28.91
C LYS A 227 28.43 -0.59 -27.86
N VAL A 228 27.14 -0.40 -28.14
CA VAL A 228 26.04 -0.94 -27.35
C VAL A 228 25.97 -2.44 -27.61
N VAL A 229 26.06 -3.26 -26.56
CA VAL A 229 25.90 -4.72 -26.62
C VAL A 229 24.63 -5.09 -25.84
N GLU A 230 23.93 -6.09 -26.34
CA GLU A 230 22.78 -6.67 -25.67
C GLU A 230 23.25 -7.79 -24.74
N ILE A 231 22.85 -7.69 -23.49
CA ILE A 231 23.16 -8.67 -22.45
C ILE A 231 21.86 -9.29 -21.96
N GLU A 232 21.73 -10.60 -22.08
CA GLU A 232 20.62 -11.32 -21.43
C GLU A 232 20.87 -11.43 -19.94
N LYS A 233 19.89 -11.01 -19.15
CA LYS A 233 19.88 -11.08 -17.69
C LYS A 233 18.64 -11.80 -17.19
N ILE A 234 18.81 -12.68 -16.22
CA ILE A 234 17.66 -13.27 -15.51
C ILE A 234 17.32 -12.38 -14.32
N VAL A 235 16.09 -11.90 -14.30
CA VAL A 235 15.53 -11.11 -13.19
C VAL A 235 14.56 -12.00 -12.43
N TYR A 236 14.74 -12.07 -11.11
CA TYR A 236 13.85 -12.79 -10.21
C TYR A 236 12.95 -11.81 -9.48
N GLY A 237 11.68 -12.14 -9.29
CA GLY A 237 10.79 -11.24 -8.54
C GLY A 237 9.33 -11.58 -8.66
N PHE A 238 8.59 -10.57 -8.25
CA PHE A 238 7.14 -10.50 -8.32
C PHE A 238 6.73 -9.24 -9.08
N LYS A 239 5.46 -9.12 -9.41
CA LYS A 239 4.90 -7.93 -10.02
C LYS A 239 3.70 -7.48 -9.20
N LEU A 240 3.65 -6.20 -8.91
CA LEU A 240 2.49 -5.52 -8.35
C LEU A 240 1.66 -4.97 -9.51
N LEU A 241 0.41 -5.39 -9.64
CA LEU A 241 -0.59 -4.82 -10.53
C LEU A 241 -1.58 -4.02 -9.70
N ALA A 242 -1.89 -2.79 -10.10
CA ALA A 242 -2.75 -1.89 -9.35
C ALA A 242 -3.74 -1.15 -10.25
N LEU A 243 -4.97 -1.01 -9.77
CA LEU A 243 -5.97 -0.08 -10.28
C LEU A 243 -6.04 1.12 -9.33
N TYR A 244 -5.80 2.31 -9.85
CA TYR A 244 -5.51 3.52 -9.09
C TYR A 244 -6.36 4.70 -9.53
N ASP A 245 -7.11 5.31 -8.60
CA ASP A 245 -7.77 6.58 -8.81
C ASP A 245 -6.72 7.70 -8.90
N VAL A 246 -6.59 8.32 -10.07
CA VAL A 246 -5.52 9.29 -10.35
C VAL A 246 -5.72 10.62 -9.62
N HIS A 247 -6.95 10.99 -9.30
CA HIS A 247 -7.29 12.24 -8.62
C HIS A 247 -7.22 12.09 -7.10
N LEU A 248 -7.85 11.05 -6.56
CA LEU A 248 -7.85 10.79 -5.12
C LEU A 248 -6.54 10.18 -4.61
N ARG A 249 -5.71 9.67 -5.52
CA ARG A 249 -4.45 8.98 -5.19
C ARG A 249 -4.66 7.78 -4.27
N LEU A 250 -5.67 6.97 -4.59
CA LEU A 250 -6.03 5.76 -3.85
C LEU A 250 -6.01 4.54 -4.76
N VAL A 251 -5.50 3.44 -4.26
CA VAL A 251 -5.49 2.15 -4.96
C VAL A 251 -6.78 1.40 -4.63
N VAL A 252 -7.53 0.99 -5.65
CA VAL A 252 -8.85 0.37 -5.46
C VAL A 252 -8.89 -1.12 -5.75
N ALA A 253 -7.88 -1.64 -6.45
CA ALA A 253 -7.69 -3.07 -6.66
C ALA A 253 -6.20 -3.41 -6.79
N VAL A 254 -5.80 -4.61 -6.35
CA VAL A 254 -4.40 -5.05 -6.30
C VAL A 254 -4.27 -6.53 -6.59
N LYS A 255 -3.25 -6.88 -7.36
CA LYS A 255 -2.76 -8.26 -7.47
C LYS A 255 -1.24 -8.28 -7.32
N VAL A 256 -0.72 -9.32 -6.65
CA VAL A 256 0.71 -9.61 -6.57
C VAL A 256 0.93 -10.96 -7.22
N VAL A 257 1.62 -10.95 -8.36
CA VAL A 257 1.83 -12.12 -9.21
C VAL A 257 3.32 -12.37 -9.42
N GLN A 258 3.69 -13.48 -10.03
CA GLN A 258 5.08 -13.75 -10.40
C GLN A 258 5.50 -12.81 -11.53
N ILE A 259 6.79 -12.44 -11.57
CA ILE A 259 7.30 -11.39 -12.49
C ILE A 259 7.14 -11.71 -13.98
N GLN A 260 7.05 -12.98 -14.35
CA GLN A 260 6.87 -13.44 -15.75
C GLN A 260 5.40 -13.42 -16.21
N GLU A 261 4.44 -13.31 -15.28
CA GLU A 261 3.02 -13.29 -15.64
C GLU A 261 2.70 -12.09 -16.53
N HIS A 262 1.86 -12.31 -17.55
CA HIS A 262 1.46 -11.25 -18.45
C HIS A 262 0.35 -10.38 -17.83
N ASP A 263 0.48 -9.08 -17.95
CA ASP A 263 -0.38 -8.10 -17.25
C ASP A 263 -1.84 -8.19 -17.70
N SER A 264 -2.08 -8.43 -19.00
CA SER A 264 -3.43 -8.51 -19.58
C SER A 264 -4.30 -9.60 -18.96
N LEU A 265 -3.72 -10.69 -18.44
CA LEU A 265 -4.47 -11.78 -17.79
C LEU A 265 -5.23 -11.32 -16.54
N PHE A 266 -4.81 -10.23 -15.95
CA PHE A 266 -5.37 -9.75 -14.66
C PHE A 266 -6.30 -8.55 -14.80
N THR A 267 -6.43 -7.97 -16.01
CA THR A 267 -7.24 -6.77 -16.26
C THR A 267 -8.67 -6.92 -15.76
N ARG A 268 -9.36 -7.98 -16.20
CA ARG A 268 -10.75 -8.26 -15.82
C ARG A 268 -10.93 -8.45 -14.32
N SER A 269 -10.03 -9.21 -13.70
CA SER A 269 -10.10 -9.47 -12.25
C SER A 269 -9.86 -8.21 -11.40
N LEU A 270 -8.96 -7.31 -11.84
CA LEU A 270 -8.71 -6.03 -11.19
C LEU A 270 -9.90 -5.07 -11.33
N LEU A 271 -10.51 -5.00 -12.51
CA LEU A 271 -11.73 -4.21 -12.73
C LEU A 271 -12.90 -4.73 -11.91
N GLN A 272 -13.11 -6.04 -11.88
CA GLN A 272 -14.15 -6.66 -11.07
C GLN A 272 -13.94 -6.36 -9.58
N GLN A 273 -12.70 -6.44 -9.09
CA GLN A 273 -12.36 -6.06 -7.72
C GLN A 273 -12.65 -4.58 -7.46
N GLY A 274 -12.23 -3.68 -8.36
CA GLY A 274 -12.50 -2.24 -8.28
C GLY A 274 -14.00 -1.93 -8.25
N ASN A 275 -14.78 -2.50 -9.16
CA ASN A 275 -16.24 -2.34 -9.21
C ASN A 275 -16.93 -2.91 -7.97
N THR A 276 -16.43 -4.01 -7.40
CA THR A 276 -16.95 -4.58 -6.14
C THR A 276 -16.67 -3.65 -4.97
N ASN A 277 -15.52 -2.99 -4.95
CA ASN A 277 -15.11 -2.11 -3.87
C ASN A 277 -15.80 -0.73 -3.91
N LEU A 278 -15.98 -0.17 -5.10
CA LEU A 278 -16.48 1.19 -5.28
C LEU A 278 -17.98 1.27 -5.60
N GLY A 279 -18.53 0.20 -6.18
CA GLY A 279 -19.84 0.19 -6.84
C GLY A 279 -19.73 0.42 -8.34
N LYS A 280 -20.75 -0.04 -9.08
CA LYS A 280 -20.81 0.13 -10.53
C LYS A 280 -20.97 1.61 -10.92
N GLY A 281 -20.32 2.02 -12.01
CA GLY A 281 -20.41 3.37 -12.58
C GLY A 281 -19.47 4.41 -11.95
N VAL A 282 -18.73 4.08 -10.90
CA VAL A 282 -17.68 4.97 -10.35
C VAL A 282 -16.47 5.00 -11.27
N ILE A 283 -16.05 3.84 -11.80
CA ILE A 283 -14.99 3.75 -12.82
C ILE A 283 -15.62 4.11 -14.16
N GLN A 284 -15.24 5.25 -14.73
CA GLN A 284 -15.80 5.75 -16.00
C GLN A 284 -14.80 5.62 -17.14
N VAL A 285 -13.53 5.97 -16.92
CA VAL A 285 -12.48 5.90 -17.92
C VAL A 285 -11.26 5.16 -17.34
N LEU A 286 -10.77 4.20 -18.12
CA LEU A 286 -9.60 3.41 -17.78
C LEU A 286 -8.39 3.82 -18.64
N LEU A 287 -7.33 4.27 -17.98
CA LEU A 287 -6.06 4.66 -18.59
C LEU A 287 -5.10 3.48 -18.48
N ILE A 288 -4.83 2.81 -19.61
CA ILE A 288 -4.18 1.50 -19.64
C ILE A 288 -2.80 1.61 -20.31
N ASP A 289 -1.79 0.91 -19.79
CA ASP A 289 -0.53 0.73 -20.51
C ASP A 289 -0.65 -0.34 -21.61
N ARG A 290 0.21 -0.23 -22.62
CA ARG A 290 0.25 -1.18 -23.76
C ARG A 290 0.48 -2.64 -23.35
N GLY A 291 1.00 -2.91 -22.16
CA GLY A 291 1.18 -4.25 -21.59
C GLY A 291 -0.14 -4.98 -21.34
N PHE A 292 -1.23 -4.23 -21.20
CA PHE A 292 -2.58 -4.75 -20.96
C PHE A 292 -3.43 -4.82 -22.24
N LEU A 293 -2.85 -4.52 -23.41
CA LEU A 293 -3.56 -4.49 -24.69
C LEU A 293 -4.05 -5.90 -25.06
N ASP A 294 -5.37 -6.10 -25.06
CA ASP A 294 -6.07 -7.31 -25.46
C ASP A 294 -7.44 -6.95 -26.01
N GLY A 295 -7.73 -7.31 -27.27
CA GLY A 295 -8.91 -6.85 -27.98
C GLY A 295 -10.23 -7.30 -27.36
N LEU A 296 -10.32 -8.57 -26.95
CA LEU A 296 -11.50 -9.11 -26.27
C LEU A 296 -11.74 -8.40 -24.93
N THR A 297 -10.69 -8.24 -24.15
CA THR A 297 -10.78 -7.53 -22.87
C THR A 297 -11.26 -6.09 -23.05
N LEU A 298 -10.69 -5.35 -24.01
CA LEU A 298 -11.14 -3.98 -24.32
C LEU A 298 -12.60 -3.91 -24.78
N TRP A 299 -13.02 -4.87 -25.60
CA TRP A 299 -14.42 -5.00 -26.01
C TRP A 299 -15.36 -5.19 -24.79
N GLN A 300 -15.01 -6.13 -23.91
CA GLN A 300 -15.79 -6.40 -22.71
C GLN A 300 -15.85 -5.20 -21.76
N ILE A 301 -14.73 -4.47 -21.57
CA ILE A 301 -14.67 -3.24 -20.77
C ILE A 301 -15.69 -2.21 -21.30
N LYS A 302 -15.71 -1.97 -22.60
CA LYS A 302 -16.64 -1.00 -23.20
C LYS A 302 -18.08 -1.49 -23.19
N HIS A 303 -18.33 -2.72 -23.64
CA HIS A 303 -19.70 -3.18 -23.91
C HIS A 303 -20.38 -3.84 -22.72
N ALA A 304 -19.64 -4.60 -21.89
CA ALA A 304 -20.19 -5.24 -20.71
C ALA A 304 -20.11 -4.36 -19.46
N ASP A 305 -18.95 -3.74 -19.21
CA ASP A 305 -18.75 -2.94 -18.00
C ASP A 305 -19.16 -1.47 -18.16
N LYS A 306 -19.38 -1.00 -19.40
CA LYS A 306 -19.71 0.39 -19.74
C LYS A 306 -18.63 1.39 -19.30
N ILE A 307 -17.38 0.99 -19.36
CA ILE A 307 -16.20 1.78 -19.03
C ILE A 307 -15.50 2.17 -20.32
N ASP A 308 -15.18 3.45 -20.48
CA ASP A 308 -14.34 3.92 -21.57
C ASP A 308 -12.86 3.65 -21.28
N PHE A 309 -12.04 3.60 -22.33
CA PHE A 309 -10.62 3.35 -22.16
C PHE A 309 -9.76 4.17 -23.13
N ILE A 310 -8.48 4.33 -22.76
CA ILE A 310 -7.43 4.87 -23.61
C ILE A 310 -6.20 3.98 -23.44
N VAL A 311 -5.66 3.45 -24.56
CA VAL A 311 -4.53 2.54 -24.56
C VAL A 311 -3.59 2.79 -25.74
N PRO A 312 -2.25 2.93 -25.54
CA PRO A 312 -1.30 3.02 -26.63
C PRO A 312 -1.12 1.67 -27.30
N VAL A 313 -0.96 1.65 -28.64
CA VAL A 313 -0.72 0.43 -29.40
C VAL A 313 0.75 0.24 -29.75
N LYS A 314 1.12 -0.99 -30.13
CA LYS A 314 2.47 -1.32 -30.58
C LYS A 314 2.67 -0.86 -32.03
N SER A 315 3.88 -0.44 -32.35
CA SER A 315 4.23 0.11 -33.68
C SER A 315 4.08 -0.88 -34.84
N ASN A 316 4.10 -2.17 -34.56
CA ASN A 316 4.01 -3.25 -35.53
C ASN A 316 2.58 -3.79 -35.76
N MET A 317 1.56 -3.18 -35.18
CA MET A 317 0.16 -3.58 -35.37
C MET A 317 -0.42 -2.95 -36.65
N HIS A 318 -1.29 -3.68 -37.36
CA HIS A 318 -1.97 -3.20 -38.56
C HIS A 318 -2.70 -1.88 -38.31
N VAL A 319 -3.47 -1.80 -37.24
CA VAL A 319 -4.18 -0.57 -36.84
C VAL A 319 -3.24 0.64 -36.66
N THR A 320 -1.98 0.40 -36.27
CA THR A 320 -0.99 1.49 -36.15
C THR A 320 -0.54 1.99 -37.50
N VAL A 321 -0.35 1.09 -38.45
CA VAL A 321 0.06 1.43 -39.83
C VAL A 321 -1.05 2.22 -40.51
N ASP A 322 -2.29 1.75 -40.42
CA ASP A 322 -3.45 2.39 -41.01
C ASP A 322 -3.73 3.77 -40.40
N ALA A 323 -3.74 3.85 -39.08
CA ALA A 323 -3.92 5.12 -38.40
C ALA A 323 -2.86 6.17 -38.79
N ARG A 324 -1.60 5.74 -38.98
CA ARG A 324 -0.53 6.62 -39.44
C ARG A 324 -0.72 7.06 -40.90
N ALA A 325 -1.28 6.20 -41.76
CA ALA A 325 -1.56 6.54 -43.15
C ALA A 325 -2.54 7.72 -43.25
N PHE A 326 -3.56 7.79 -42.38
CA PHE A 326 -4.49 8.94 -42.31
C PHE A 326 -3.78 10.27 -41.99
N LEU A 327 -2.70 10.25 -41.22
CA LEU A 327 -1.93 11.45 -40.93
C LEU A 327 -1.32 12.10 -42.19
N GLY A 328 -0.97 11.28 -43.18
CA GLY A 328 -0.41 11.73 -44.45
C GLY A 328 -1.45 12.22 -45.46
N GLN A 329 -2.71 11.75 -45.36
CA GLN A 329 -3.76 12.01 -46.35
C GLN A 329 -4.52 13.33 -46.11
N LYS A 330 -4.53 13.86 -44.90
CA LYS A 330 -5.24 15.09 -44.52
C LYS A 330 -4.30 16.14 -43.96
N PRO A 331 -3.49 16.82 -44.77
CA PRO A 331 -2.56 17.83 -44.28
C PRO A 331 -3.24 19.09 -43.71
N ASP A 332 -4.42 19.44 -44.22
CA ASP A 332 -5.09 20.73 -43.94
C ASP A 332 -6.01 20.71 -42.71
N ASP A 333 -6.50 19.53 -42.29
CA ASP A 333 -7.33 19.35 -41.07
C ASP A 333 -6.47 19.16 -39.79
N GLN A 334 -5.19 19.49 -39.87
CA GLN A 334 -4.24 19.21 -38.82
C GLN A 334 -4.16 20.39 -37.84
N PHE A 335 -4.70 20.19 -36.65
CA PHE A 335 -4.53 21.14 -35.56
C PHE A 335 -3.09 21.14 -35.06
N LEU A 336 -2.38 22.24 -35.30
CA LEU A 336 -1.07 22.49 -34.70
C LEU A 336 -1.28 23.02 -33.29
N PHE A 337 -1.02 22.20 -32.28
CA PHE A 337 -0.96 22.65 -30.91
C PHE A 337 0.52 22.79 -30.50
N ALA A 338 0.89 23.97 -30.05
CA ALA A 338 2.08 24.15 -29.23
C ALA A 338 1.72 23.75 -27.80
N ALA A 339 2.00 22.52 -27.42
CA ALA A 339 1.83 22.11 -26.05
C ALA A 339 3.11 22.46 -25.28
N GLU A 340 3.02 23.43 -24.36
CA GLU A 340 4.03 23.59 -23.32
C GLU A 340 3.88 22.46 -22.33
N ARG A 341 4.65 21.40 -22.44
CA ARG A 341 4.80 20.42 -21.38
C ARG A 341 5.69 21.01 -20.29
N ALA A 342 5.10 21.49 -19.23
CA ALA A 342 5.81 21.83 -18.00
C ALA A 342 6.27 20.52 -17.32
N GLY A 343 7.41 20.01 -17.74
CA GLY A 343 8.16 19.00 -16.95
C GLY A 343 8.92 19.72 -15.83
N GLU A 344 9.12 19.05 -14.71
CA GLU A 344 9.92 19.57 -13.58
C GLU A 344 11.28 20.12 -14.07
N GLY A 345 11.38 21.41 -14.28
CA GLY A 345 12.62 22.15 -14.50
C GLY A 345 13.09 22.34 -15.94
N VAL A 346 12.39 21.81 -16.97
CA VAL A 346 12.72 22.04 -18.38
C VAL A 346 11.44 22.37 -19.16
N GLN A 347 11.28 23.61 -19.59
CA GLN A 347 10.30 23.98 -20.61
C GLN A 347 10.77 23.40 -21.95
N GLN A 348 10.25 22.25 -22.34
CA GLN A 348 10.33 21.79 -23.72
C GLN A 348 9.13 22.35 -24.48
N THR A 349 9.34 23.41 -25.25
CA THR A 349 8.44 23.84 -26.30
C THR A 349 8.56 22.84 -27.46
N GLY A 350 7.67 21.85 -27.51
CA GLY A 350 7.57 20.94 -28.63
C GLY A 350 6.30 21.21 -29.43
N HIS A 351 6.38 21.10 -30.75
CA HIS A 351 5.20 21.11 -31.58
C HIS A 351 4.60 19.69 -31.61
N VAL A 352 3.33 19.57 -31.32
CA VAL A 352 2.59 18.29 -31.35
C VAL A 352 1.50 18.42 -32.39
N LYS A 353 1.43 17.45 -33.30
CA LYS A 353 0.33 17.29 -34.24
C LYS A 353 -0.55 16.13 -33.77
N LEU A 354 -1.84 16.39 -33.66
CA LEU A 354 -2.85 15.45 -33.18
C LEU A 354 -3.95 15.30 -34.24
N ILE A 355 -4.34 14.07 -34.53
CA ILE A 355 -5.57 13.79 -35.29
C ILE A 355 -6.40 12.74 -34.56
N GLY A 356 -7.72 12.96 -34.54
CA GLY A 356 -8.71 11.96 -34.15
C GLY A 356 -9.22 11.21 -35.38
N ILE A 357 -9.29 9.90 -35.30
CA ILE A 357 -9.79 9.01 -36.34
C ILE A 357 -10.93 8.19 -35.75
N GLN A 358 -12.11 8.28 -36.38
CA GLN A 358 -13.29 7.54 -35.95
C GLN A 358 -13.43 6.25 -36.74
N ASN A 359 -13.97 5.21 -36.09
CA ASN A 359 -14.40 3.96 -36.69
C ASN A 359 -13.33 3.21 -37.49
N LEU A 360 -12.10 3.09 -36.96
CA LEU A 360 -11.09 2.19 -37.52
C LEU A 360 -11.51 0.75 -37.31
N THR A 361 -11.41 -0.08 -38.36
CA THR A 361 -11.74 -1.52 -38.34
C THR A 361 -10.51 -2.43 -38.47
N SER A 362 -9.32 -1.84 -38.58
CA SER A 362 -8.07 -2.57 -38.74
C SER A 362 -7.48 -3.16 -37.46
N TYR A 363 -8.20 -3.08 -36.34
CA TYR A 363 -7.88 -3.84 -35.13
C TYR A 363 -8.76 -5.10 -35.07
N ASP A 364 -8.33 -6.13 -35.80
CA ASP A 364 -9.01 -7.41 -36.00
C ASP A 364 -9.37 -8.15 -34.69
N GLN A 365 -8.58 -7.97 -33.62
CA GLN A 365 -8.83 -8.59 -32.32
C GLN A 365 -9.86 -7.84 -31.45
N TYR A 366 -10.37 -6.68 -31.88
CA TYR A 366 -11.38 -5.94 -31.10
C TYR A 366 -12.78 -6.46 -31.41
N GLY A 367 -13.33 -7.31 -30.52
CA GLY A 367 -14.64 -7.90 -30.65
C GLY A 367 -14.97 -8.88 -29.53
N ASP A 368 -16.17 -9.45 -29.58
CA ASP A 368 -16.60 -10.49 -28.63
C ASP A 368 -15.96 -11.85 -28.89
N GLU A 369 -16.32 -12.86 -28.10
CA GLU A 369 -15.78 -14.22 -28.22
C GLU A 369 -16.10 -14.86 -29.58
N ALA A 370 -17.27 -14.59 -30.16
CA ALA A 370 -17.65 -15.10 -31.47
C ALA A 370 -16.79 -14.45 -32.58
N HIS A 371 -16.54 -13.16 -32.46
CA HIS A 371 -15.64 -12.42 -33.34
C HIS A 371 -14.21 -12.96 -33.28
N GLN A 372 -13.68 -13.28 -32.08
CA GLN A 372 -12.33 -13.79 -31.90
C GLN A 372 -12.09 -15.12 -32.64
N GLN A 373 -13.12 -15.96 -32.80
CA GLN A 373 -12.99 -17.24 -33.52
C GLN A 373 -12.69 -17.06 -35.01
N HIS A 374 -12.99 -15.90 -35.58
CA HIS A 374 -12.82 -15.58 -36.99
C HIS A 374 -11.72 -14.55 -37.29
N SER A 375 -11.13 -13.93 -36.26
CA SER A 375 -10.15 -12.84 -36.39
C SER A 375 -8.83 -13.20 -37.12
N ASN A 376 -8.55 -14.48 -37.35
CA ASN A 376 -7.37 -14.94 -38.05
C ASN A 376 -7.59 -15.12 -39.59
N GLN A 377 -8.76 -14.78 -40.10
CA GLN A 377 -9.03 -14.87 -41.56
C GLN A 377 -8.52 -13.59 -42.25
N SER A 378 -7.91 -13.75 -43.44
CA SER A 378 -7.21 -12.66 -44.13
C SER A 378 -8.06 -11.46 -44.51
N ASP A 379 -9.38 -11.65 -44.62
CA ASP A 379 -10.34 -10.61 -45.03
C ASP A 379 -11.27 -10.16 -43.89
N PHE A 380 -10.87 -10.45 -42.66
CA PHE A 380 -11.71 -10.16 -41.49
C PHE A 380 -11.43 -8.75 -40.95
N GLU A 381 -12.46 -7.90 -40.93
CA GLU A 381 -12.39 -6.57 -40.35
C GLU A 381 -12.78 -6.61 -38.86
N GLY A 382 -12.08 -5.84 -38.05
CA GLY A 382 -12.42 -5.62 -36.65
C GLY A 382 -13.68 -4.78 -36.47
N ASN A 383 -14.23 -4.79 -35.27
CA ASN A 383 -15.28 -3.85 -34.91
C ASN A 383 -14.74 -2.41 -34.87
N PRO A 384 -15.59 -1.41 -35.16
CA PRO A 384 -15.18 -0.01 -35.13
C PRO A 384 -14.61 0.43 -33.79
N ILE A 385 -13.45 1.06 -33.80
CA ILE A 385 -12.79 1.66 -32.64
C ILE A 385 -12.21 3.02 -33.03
N ASN A 386 -12.18 3.97 -32.11
CA ASN A 386 -11.56 5.26 -32.36
C ASN A 386 -10.07 5.23 -32.06
N ALA A 387 -9.32 6.08 -32.75
CA ALA A 387 -7.89 6.24 -32.54
C ALA A 387 -7.48 7.72 -32.51
N ILE A 388 -6.38 7.98 -31.83
CA ILE A 388 -5.69 9.26 -31.87
C ILE A 388 -4.25 9.03 -32.29
N VAL A 389 -3.80 9.78 -33.28
CA VAL A 389 -2.41 9.77 -33.73
C VAL A 389 -1.73 11.03 -33.23
N VAL A 390 -0.60 10.83 -32.54
CA VAL A 390 0.21 11.91 -31.94
C VAL A 390 1.58 11.91 -32.55
N THR A 391 2.01 13.00 -33.13
CA THR A 391 3.39 13.18 -33.56
C THR A 391 4.01 14.40 -32.87
N GLU A 392 5.18 14.20 -32.31
CA GLU A 392 6.01 15.24 -31.74
C GLU A 392 7.09 15.64 -32.77
N PHE A 393 7.36 16.91 -32.93
CA PHE A 393 8.39 17.38 -33.85
C PHE A 393 9.08 18.66 -33.34
N ASP A 394 10.41 18.66 -33.41
CA ASP A 394 11.24 19.82 -33.01
C ASP A 394 11.38 20.83 -34.16
N THR A 395 11.19 20.38 -35.38
CA THR A 395 11.25 21.15 -36.62
C THR A 395 9.92 20.98 -37.36
N LYS A 396 9.65 21.80 -38.36
CA LYS A 396 8.40 21.73 -39.16
C LYS A 396 8.18 20.39 -39.91
N VAL A 397 9.08 19.44 -39.75
CA VAL A 397 9.01 18.11 -40.37
C VAL A 397 8.74 17.05 -39.29
N TYR A 398 7.65 16.29 -39.44
CA TYR A 398 7.34 15.15 -38.59
C TYR A 398 7.61 13.82 -39.30
N SER A 399 7.93 12.80 -38.50
CA SER A 399 8.11 11.43 -39.01
C SER A 399 6.87 10.61 -38.72
N LEU A 400 6.25 10.06 -39.78
CA LEU A 400 5.11 9.13 -39.65
C LEU A 400 5.47 7.88 -38.82
N GLU A 401 6.69 7.38 -39.01
CA GLU A 401 7.16 6.18 -38.31
C GLU A 401 7.25 6.37 -36.80
N LYS A 402 7.49 7.61 -36.33
CA LYS A 402 7.59 7.97 -34.92
C LYS A 402 6.26 8.35 -34.29
N ALA A 403 5.19 8.47 -35.09
CA ALA A 403 3.88 8.80 -34.60
C ALA A 403 3.37 7.73 -33.63
N LYS A 404 2.90 8.15 -32.45
CA LYS A 404 2.27 7.27 -31.46
C LYS A 404 0.78 7.18 -31.77
N VAL A 405 0.22 5.99 -31.64
CA VAL A 405 -1.20 5.74 -31.84
C VAL A 405 -1.82 5.25 -30.53
N PHE A 406 -2.97 5.82 -30.20
CA PHE A 406 -3.76 5.45 -29.04
C PHE A 406 -5.13 4.99 -29.52
N LEU A 407 -5.58 3.82 -29.08
CA LEU A 407 -6.97 3.38 -29.25
C LEU A 407 -7.81 3.86 -28.08
N THR A 408 -9.05 4.23 -28.36
CA THR A 408 -9.99 4.70 -27.36
C THR A 408 -11.41 4.38 -27.77
N SER A 409 -12.28 4.22 -26.78
CA SER A 409 -13.73 4.17 -26.97
C SER A 409 -14.42 5.52 -26.75
N LEU A 410 -13.66 6.56 -26.38
CA LEU A 410 -14.13 7.94 -26.26
C LEU A 410 -14.32 8.59 -27.63
N PRO A 411 -15.20 9.60 -27.76
CA PRO A 411 -15.22 10.48 -28.93
C PRO A 411 -13.87 11.15 -29.14
N VAL A 412 -13.46 11.35 -30.39
CA VAL A 412 -12.14 11.90 -30.77
C VAL A 412 -12.24 13.21 -31.53
N ASP A 413 -13.37 13.92 -31.40
CA ASP A 413 -13.58 15.23 -32.00
C ASP A 413 -12.65 16.28 -31.38
N GLU A 414 -12.28 16.09 -30.09
CA GLU A 414 -11.29 16.88 -29.36
C GLU A 414 -10.12 15.99 -28.92
N PRO A 415 -9.20 15.63 -29.83
CA PRO A 415 -8.16 14.64 -29.55
C PRO A 415 -7.19 15.09 -28.44
N LEU A 416 -7.01 16.41 -28.24
CA LEU A 416 -6.16 16.94 -27.17
C LEU A 416 -6.72 16.58 -25.79
N THR A 417 -8.02 16.74 -25.58
CA THR A 417 -8.69 16.41 -24.30
C THR A 417 -8.46 14.94 -23.92
N VAL A 418 -8.52 14.03 -24.90
CA VAL A 418 -8.30 12.59 -24.68
C VAL A 418 -6.84 12.29 -24.34
N ILE A 419 -5.88 12.98 -24.98
CA ILE A 419 -4.45 12.80 -24.69
C ILE A 419 -4.07 13.41 -23.33
N ASP A 420 -4.60 14.58 -22.99
CA ASP A 420 -4.40 15.17 -21.66
C ASP A 420 -4.94 14.25 -20.56
N LEU A 421 -6.08 13.60 -20.81
CA LEU A 421 -6.62 12.60 -19.90
C LEU A 421 -5.69 11.38 -19.78
N TYR A 422 -5.14 10.88 -20.90
CA TYR A 422 -4.18 9.77 -20.87
C TYR A 422 -2.88 10.11 -20.13
N ASP A 423 -2.42 11.35 -20.21
CA ASP A 423 -1.19 11.79 -19.50
C ASP A 423 -1.31 11.63 -17.99
N LEU A 424 -2.54 11.64 -17.43
CA LEU A 424 -2.77 11.33 -16.02
C LEU A 424 -2.34 9.90 -15.64
N ARG A 425 -2.23 8.96 -16.61
CA ARG A 425 -1.68 7.63 -16.36
C ARG A 425 -0.29 7.69 -15.75
N SER A 426 0.51 8.66 -16.16
CA SER A 426 1.86 8.85 -15.64
C SER A 426 1.90 8.99 -14.12
N LEU A 427 0.79 9.39 -13.48
CA LEU A 427 0.70 9.53 -12.03
C LEU A 427 0.82 8.18 -11.31
N ILE A 428 0.41 7.06 -11.94
CA ILE A 428 0.58 5.75 -11.31
C ILE A 428 2.07 5.38 -11.19
N GLU A 429 2.88 5.67 -12.21
CA GLU A 429 4.32 5.43 -12.18
C GLU A 429 5.05 6.45 -11.30
N ASN A 430 4.84 7.73 -11.58
CA ASN A 430 5.59 8.83 -10.99
C ASN A 430 5.17 9.15 -9.55
N THR A 431 3.93 8.87 -9.18
CA THR A 431 3.41 9.12 -7.84
C THR A 431 3.27 7.83 -7.05
N LEU A 432 2.41 6.90 -7.50
CA LEU A 432 2.13 5.69 -6.72
C LEU A 432 3.36 4.80 -6.58
N PHE A 433 3.86 4.23 -7.68
CA PHE A 433 4.94 3.23 -7.60
C PHE A 433 6.26 3.84 -7.09
N ARG A 434 6.58 5.06 -7.50
CA ARG A 434 7.75 5.78 -7.00
C ARG A 434 7.65 6.05 -5.50
N GLU A 435 6.50 6.51 -5.01
CA GLU A 435 6.29 6.78 -3.59
C GLU A 435 6.29 5.48 -2.77
N LEU A 436 5.64 4.41 -3.25
CA LEU A 436 5.65 3.11 -2.61
C LEU A 436 7.07 2.54 -2.47
N LYS A 437 7.87 2.58 -3.54
CA LYS A 437 9.25 2.08 -3.53
C LYS A 437 10.17 2.94 -2.66
N GLN A 438 10.10 4.25 -2.78
CA GLN A 438 11.03 5.17 -2.13
C GLN A 438 10.55 5.62 -0.74
N GLY A 439 9.26 5.89 -0.57
CA GLY A 439 8.69 6.44 0.66
C GLY A 439 8.20 5.36 1.62
N TRP A 440 7.66 4.27 1.11
CA TRP A 440 7.02 3.21 1.90
C TRP A 440 7.85 1.93 1.98
N PHE A 441 9.05 1.92 1.37
CA PHE A 441 9.97 0.77 1.39
C PHE A 441 9.36 -0.53 0.87
N LEU A 442 8.51 -0.43 -0.18
CA LEU A 442 7.78 -1.55 -0.77
C LEU A 442 8.69 -2.73 -1.16
N GLY A 443 9.93 -2.47 -1.57
CA GLY A 443 10.90 -3.51 -1.92
C GLY A 443 11.67 -4.13 -0.73
N THR A 444 11.33 -3.76 0.53
CA THR A 444 12.03 -4.27 1.72
C THR A 444 11.18 -5.29 2.46
N PHE A 445 11.22 -6.51 2.00
CA PHE A 445 10.37 -7.60 2.47
C PHE A 445 10.79 -8.15 3.85
N PRO A 446 9.82 -8.56 4.70
CA PRO A 446 10.12 -9.08 6.04
C PRO A 446 10.77 -10.45 6.03
N LYS A 447 10.52 -11.27 4.99
CA LYS A 447 11.08 -12.60 4.77
C LYS A 447 11.23 -12.91 3.27
N LYS A 448 11.96 -14.00 2.96
CA LYS A 448 12.25 -14.46 1.61
C LYS A 448 11.27 -15.54 1.16
N SER A 449 9.99 -15.21 1.06
CA SER A 449 8.93 -16.08 0.54
C SER A 449 7.87 -15.26 -0.19
N ALA A 450 7.18 -15.87 -1.14
CA ALA A 450 6.09 -15.24 -1.90
C ALA A 450 4.98 -14.71 -0.96
N ASP A 451 4.61 -15.47 0.06
CA ASP A 451 3.58 -15.08 1.01
C ASP A 451 4.00 -13.85 1.84
N ALA A 452 5.27 -13.78 2.26
CA ALA A 452 5.78 -12.61 2.98
C ALA A 452 5.86 -11.37 2.09
N VAL A 453 6.18 -11.55 0.79
CA VAL A 453 6.14 -10.46 -0.20
C VAL A 453 4.72 -9.98 -0.39
N ARG A 454 3.77 -10.89 -0.65
CA ARG A 454 2.35 -10.58 -0.81
C ARG A 454 1.81 -9.85 0.41
N GLY A 455 2.01 -10.41 1.61
CA GLY A 455 1.57 -9.79 2.86
C GLY A 455 2.12 -8.38 3.05
N HIS A 456 3.42 -8.17 2.78
CA HIS A 456 4.04 -6.85 2.87
C HIS A 456 3.45 -5.86 1.87
N VAL A 457 3.25 -6.27 0.61
CA VAL A 457 2.71 -5.40 -0.44
C VAL A 457 1.28 -4.98 -0.11
N TYR A 458 0.40 -5.91 0.22
CA TYR A 458 -1.00 -5.61 0.57
C TYR A 458 -1.10 -4.69 1.79
N LEU A 459 -0.38 -4.98 2.87
CA LEU A 459 -0.38 -4.14 4.07
C LEU A 459 0.25 -2.76 3.81
N THR A 460 1.25 -2.67 2.93
CA THR A 460 1.85 -1.38 2.56
C THR A 460 0.87 -0.52 1.76
N ILE A 461 0.14 -1.10 0.81
CA ILE A 461 -0.88 -0.40 0.03
C ILE A 461 -2.06 0.00 0.92
N LEU A 462 -2.47 -0.87 1.83
CA LEU A 462 -3.51 -0.56 2.81
C LEU A 462 -3.15 0.67 3.64
N VAL A 463 -1.95 0.70 4.22
CA VAL A 463 -1.47 1.85 5.00
C VAL A 463 -1.32 3.10 4.13
N PHE A 464 -0.88 2.95 2.87
CA PHE A 464 -0.83 4.04 1.91
C PHE A 464 -2.22 4.66 1.69
N ASN A 465 -3.23 3.84 1.40
CA ASN A 465 -4.60 4.30 1.21
C ASN A 465 -5.18 4.98 2.46
N LEU A 466 -5.07 4.31 3.62
CA LEU A 466 -5.57 4.85 4.88
C LEU A 466 -4.88 6.17 5.26
N THR A 467 -3.57 6.29 4.98
CA THR A 467 -2.81 7.52 5.23
C THR A 467 -3.23 8.64 4.28
N ASN A 468 -3.43 8.34 3.01
CA ASN A 468 -3.88 9.35 2.03
C ASN A 468 -5.31 9.80 2.35
N ALA A 469 -6.22 8.89 2.65
CA ALA A 469 -7.58 9.22 3.10
C ALA A 469 -7.57 10.08 4.37
N PHE A 470 -6.77 9.74 5.37
CA PHE A 470 -6.58 10.55 6.58
C PHE A 470 -6.04 11.95 6.28
N ARG A 471 -5.04 12.06 5.42
CA ARG A 471 -4.45 13.34 5.03
C ARG A 471 -5.46 14.23 4.30
N THR A 472 -6.24 13.67 3.38
CA THR A 472 -7.34 14.39 2.70
C THR A 472 -8.41 14.81 3.70
N HIS A 473 -8.82 13.92 4.60
CA HIS A 473 -9.79 14.22 5.67
C HIS A 473 -9.33 15.37 6.58
N THR A 474 -8.02 15.51 6.79
CA THR A 474 -7.42 16.62 7.57
C THR A 474 -7.07 17.84 6.73
N GLY A 475 -7.57 17.94 5.50
CA GLY A 475 -7.39 19.09 4.61
C GLY A 475 -5.98 19.22 4.02
N GLN A 476 -5.20 18.13 3.97
CA GLN A 476 -3.85 18.16 3.40
C GLN A 476 -3.87 17.88 1.90
N ASP A 477 -3.25 18.73 1.13
CA ASP A 477 -3.03 18.52 -0.30
C ASP A 477 -1.92 17.46 -0.51
N LEU A 478 -2.31 16.30 -1.06
CA LEU A 478 -1.40 15.20 -1.34
C LEU A 478 -0.38 15.52 -2.44
N ALA A 479 -0.70 16.45 -3.35
CA ALA A 479 0.19 16.86 -4.44
C ALA A 479 1.39 17.65 -3.94
N LYS A 480 1.21 18.45 -2.88
CA LYS A 480 2.25 19.35 -2.38
C LYS A 480 3.31 18.69 -1.52
N ARG A 481 2.99 17.57 -0.86
CA ARG A 481 3.92 16.93 0.09
C ARG A 481 3.91 15.41 -0.03
N GLY A 482 5.01 14.83 -0.49
CA GLY A 482 5.26 13.39 -0.42
C GLY A 482 5.45 12.89 1.03
N ILE A 483 5.22 11.60 1.26
CA ILE A 483 5.21 10.98 2.59
C ILE A 483 6.51 11.17 3.39
N ARG A 484 7.67 11.20 2.75
CA ARG A 484 8.97 11.41 3.44
C ARG A 484 9.04 12.78 4.12
N ARG A 485 8.60 13.83 3.43
CA ARG A 485 8.56 15.19 3.98
C ARG A 485 7.51 15.30 5.07
N GLN A 486 6.36 14.64 4.87
CA GLN A 486 5.30 14.59 5.84
C GLN A 486 5.72 13.91 7.15
N ARG A 487 6.39 12.75 7.08
CA ARG A 487 6.91 12.06 8.27
C ARG A 487 7.91 12.91 9.06
N ARG A 488 8.77 13.68 8.39
CA ARG A 488 9.69 14.60 9.10
C ARG A 488 8.91 15.66 9.89
N SER A 489 7.86 16.22 9.30
CA SER A 489 6.98 17.17 10.00
C SER A 489 6.29 16.50 11.21
N TRP A 490 5.85 15.26 11.06
CA TRP A 490 5.18 14.51 12.11
C TRP A 490 6.10 14.10 13.27
N HIS A 491 7.38 13.85 12.99
CA HIS A 491 8.36 13.46 14.01
C HIS A 491 8.87 14.64 14.85
N CYS A 492 8.61 15.87 14.49
CA CYS A 492 9.15 17.04 15.20
C CYS A 492 8.35 17.45 16.45
N ALA A 493 7.17 16.90 16.65
CA ALA A 493 6.29 17.25 17.77
C ALA A 493 6.33 16.17 18.86
N HIS A 494 6.95 16.49 20.00
CA HIS A 494 6.92 15.63 21.19
C HIS A 494 5.61 15.85 21.94
N GLN A 495 4.90 14.76 22.20
CA GLN A 495 3.66 14.75 22.96
C GLN A 495 3.77 13.79 24.14
N ILE A 496 3.06 14.11 25.21
CA ILE A 496 2.91 13.27 26.38
C ILE A 496 1.54 12.59 26.32
N ILE A 497 1.53 11.28 26.45
CA ILE A 497 0.31 10.49 26.53
C ILE A 497 0.18 9.97 27.95
N ILE A 498 -0.93 10.30 28.59
CA ILE A 498 -1.25 9.86 29.94
C ILE A 498 -2.39 8.86 29.88
N PHE A 499 -2.22 7.74 30.52
CA PHE A 499 -3.22 6.68 30.65
C PHE A 499 -3.71 6.60 32.09
N ALA A 500 -5.03 6.66 32.28
CA ALA A 500 -5.69 6.61 33.58
C ALA A 500 -6.93 5.70 33.50
N GLY A 501 -6.82 4.48 34.01
CA GLY A 501 -7.84 3.44 33.87
C GLY A 501 -8.07 3.05 32.41
N GLU A 502 -9.29 3.21 31.96
CA GLU A 502 -9.74 2.96 30.57
C GLU A 502 -9.58 4.19 29.65
N PHE A 503 -9.11 5.32 30.20
CA PHE A 503 -8.98 6.56 29.46
C PHE A 503 -7.53 6.89 29.15
N TYR A 504 -7.35 7.65 28.06
CA TYR A 504 -6.08 8.31 27.78
C TYR A 504 -6.31 9.75 27.34
N ALA A 505 -5.25 10.54 27.44
CA ALA A 505 -5.22 11.88 26.88
C ALA A 505 -3.83 12.21 26.35
N VAL A 506 -3.80 13.08 25.36
CA VAL A 506 -2.58 13.62 24.76
C VAL A 506 -2.44 15.07 25.23
N PHE A 507 -1.31 15.39 25.80
CA PHE A 507 -0.98 16.72 26.27
C PHE A 507 0.36 17.16 25.63
N ASP A 508 0.51 18.44 25.40
CA ASP A 508 1.84 19.01 25.29
C ASP A 508 2.51 19.07 26.68
N ILE A 509 3.83 19.14 26.67
CA ILE A 509 4.62 19.14 27.91
C ILE A 509 4.22 20.30 28.82
N GLU A 510 3.98 21.46 28.24
CA GLU A 510 3.66 22.70 28.95
C GLU A 510 2.33 22.58 29.73
N THR A 511 1.31 22.05 29.05
CA THR A 511 0.00 21.77 29.68
C THR A 511 0.12 20.85 30.89
N VAL A 512 0.94 19.79 30.81
CA VAL A 512 1.15 18.85 31.90
C VAL A 512 1.79 19.56 33.12
N PHE A 513 2.79 20.40 32.91
CA PHE A 513 3.41 21.15 34.01
C PHE A 513 2.44 22.18 34.64
N ILE A 514 1.63 22.84 33.81
CA ILE A 514 0.58 23.73 34.31
C ILE A 514 -0.42 22.97 35.17
N LEU A 515 -0.89 21.80 34.72
CA LEU A 515 -1.80 20.95 35.47
C LEU A 515 -1.21 20.49 36.82
N LEU A 516 0.10 20.29 36.89
CA LEU A 516 0.81 19.92 38.12
C LEU A 516 1.18 21.11 39.01
N GLY A 517 0.76 22.32 38.64
CA GLY A 517 1.09 23.54 39.39
C GLY A 517 2.58 23.92 39.39
N ARG A 518 3.32 23.42 38.42
CA ARG A 518 4.75 23.67 38.27
C ARG A 518 5.03 24.23 36.88
N PRO A 519 5.13 25.56 36.71
CA PRO A 519 5.47 26.16 35.44
C PRO A 519 6.83 25.64 34.98
N PRO A 520 6.97 25.24 33.71
CA PRO A 520 8.23 24.73 33.18
C PRO A 520 9.28 25.84 33.17
N ASN A 521 10.44 25.62 33.80
CA ASN A 521 11.65 26.36 33.48
C ASN A 521 12.14 25.85 32.13
N ILE A 522 11.78 26.55 31.08
CA ILE A 522 11.67 26.01 29.75
C ILE A 522 13.02 25.92 29.06
N CYS A 523 13.41 24.70 28.70
CA CYS A 523 14.22 24.46 27.53
C CYS A 523 13.40 23.61 26.54
N TRP A 524 13.00 24.16 25.40
CA TRP A 524 12.06 23.56 24.41
C TRP A 524 12.58 22.31 23.66
N ARG A 525 13.77 21.83 23.99
CA ARG A 525 14.32 20.57 23.49
C ARG A 525 14.45 19.58 24.64
N VAL A 526 13.32 19.10 25.12
CA VAL A 526 13.33 18.12 26.21
C VAL A 526 13.51 16.74 25.62
N ASP A 527 14.61 16.11 26.01
CA ASP A 527 14.83 14.69 25.84
C ASP A 527 13.70 13.91 26.55
N PRO A 528 13.09 12.88 25.92
CA PRO A 528 12.08 12.02 26.56
C PRO A 528 12.53 11.49 27.94
N ASP A 529 13.81 11.19 28.11
CA ASP A 529 14.38 10.73 29.39
C ASP A 529 14.36 11.82 30.47
N GLN A 530 14.43 13.10 30.12
CA GLN A 530 14.28 14.20 31.07
C GLN A 530 12.82 14.36 31.51
N VAL A 531 11.87 14.19 30.60
CA VAL A 531 10.44 14.18 30.92
C VAL A 531 10.16 13.05 31.93
N TYR A 532 10.66 11.85 31.69
CA TYR A 532 10.53 10.73 32.61
C TYR A 532 11.10 11.03 34.01
N ARG A 533 12.30 11.59 34.07
CA ARG A 533 12.91 11.99 35.36
C ARG A 533 12.11 13.05 36.09
N GLN A 534 11.54 14.01 35.38
CA GLN A 534 10.70 15.05 35.97
C GLN A 534 9.36 14.49 36.45
N PHE A 535 8.72 13.57 35.70
CA PHE A 535 7.52 12.89 36.17
C PHE A 535 7.79 12.01 37.40
N ALA A 536 8.92 11.29 37.43
CA ALA A 536 9.33 10.55 38.62
C ALA A 536 9.55 11.47 39.81
N SER A 537 10.14 12.66 39.64
CA SER A 537 10.39 13.64 40.70
C SER A 537 9.11 14.26 41.30
N VAL A 538 8.00 14.24 40.55
CA VAL A 538 6.68 14.71 41.02
C VAL A 538 5.79 13.57 41.54
N GLY A 539 6.34 12.38 41.74
CA GLY A 539 5.63 11.21 42.27
C GLY A 539 4.77 10.46 41.26
N LEU A 540 4.83 10.78 39.98
CA LEU A 540 4.21 10.01 38.90
C LEU A 540 5.15 8.89 38.51
N LEU A 541 5.00 7.73 39.14
CA LEU A 541 5.83 6.55 38.89
C LEU A 541 5.53 6.00 37.48
N ASN A 542 6.58 5.84 36.70
CA ASN A 542 6.53 5.01 35.50
C ASN A 542 6.41 3.54 35.95
N PRO A 543 5.29 2.83 35.70
CA PRO A 543 5.12 1.44 36.13
C PRO A 543 6.10 0.46 35.44
N TYR A 544 6.87 0.94 34.47
CA TYR A 544 7.80 0.13 33.69
C TYR A 544 9.26 0.26 34.13
N GLY A 545 9.55 1.06 35.18
CA GLY A 545 10.92 1.35 35.58
C GLY A 545 11.69 2.21 34.56
N ALA A 546 12.80 2.75 34.96
CA ALA A 546 13.69 3.42 34.01
C ALA A 546 14.16 2.41 32.95
N ILE A 547 14.03 2.80 31.70
CA ILE A 547 14.57 2.03 30.57
C ILE A 547 16.09 2.20 30.55
#